data_fd199e6459da2439417aa65f27234d31
#
_entry.id   fd199e6459da2439417aa65f27234d31
#
_cell.length_a   1.000
_cell.length_b   1.000
_cell.length_c   1.000
_cell.angle_alpha   90.00
_cell.angle_beta   90.00
_cell.angle_gamma   90.00
#
_symmetry.space_group_name_H-M   'P 1'
#
loop_
_entity.id
_entity.type
_entity.pdbx_description
1 polymer ?
#
loop_
_entity_poly.entity_id
_entity_poly.type
_entity_poly.pdbx_seq_one_letter_code
_entity_poly.pdbx_strand_id
1 'polypeptide(L)'
;MCIRDRFEDMKTGLKLAAQKGYHVKGIGIDTWGVDFGLIDKKGNLLGNPVCYRDARTDGMPDKVFQILDAQKHYACTGIQVMPINTLFQLYSMQQNQDVLLEVAQRLLFMPDLFSYYLTGVANNEYCIASTSELLDAHQRNWSMDTIRTLGLPEHLFGEIILPGTVRGTLKEEIGCETGLGTVDIIAVGSHDTASA
;
A
#
# COMPACT_ATOMS: atom_id res chain seq x y z
N MET A 1 9.84 -9.35 7.04
CA MET A 1 8.63 -10.20 7.29
C MET A 1 8.32 -10.97 6.01
N CYS A 2 8.05 -12.27 6.07
CA CYS A 2 7.68 -13.04 4.88
C CYS A 2 6.21 -12.79 4.52
N ILE A 3 5.98 -12.12 3.40
CA ILE A 3 4.62 -11.81 2.94
C ILE A 3 3.87 -13.09 2.53
N ARG A 4 4.57 -14.07 1.96
CA ARG A 4 3.96 -15.35 1.58
C ARG A 4 3.32 -16.05 2.79
N ASP A 5 4.02 -16.10 3.93
CA ASP A 5 3.51 -16.77 5.14
C ASP A 5 2.25 -16.05 5.66
N ARG A 6 2.25 -14.71 5.66
CA ARG A 6 1.07 -13.92 6.04
C ARG A 6 -0.12 -14.17 5.13
N PHE A 7 0.13 -14.30 3.84
CA PHE A 7 -0.95 -14.60 2.89
C PHE A 7 -1.52 -16.02 3.09
N GLU A 8 -0.67 -17.00 3.40
CA GLU A 8 -1.13 -18.35 3.76
C GLU A 8 -1.95 -18.36 5.06
N ASP A 9 -1.54 -17.57 6.08
CA ASP A 9 -2.31 -17.39 7.32
C ASP A 9 -3.71 -16.80 7.03
N MET A 10 -3.80 -15.80 6.13
CA MET A 10 -5.07 -15.22 5.70
C MET A 10 -5.97 -16.27 5.03
N LYS A 11 -5.44 -17.05 4.09
CA LYS A 11 -6.19 -18.13 3.44
C LYS A 11 -6.67 -19.17 4.44
N THR A 12 -5.86 -19.49 5.45
CA THR A 12 -6.24 -20.38 6.54
C THR A 12 -7.44 -19.83 7.32
N GLY A 13 -7.42 -18.51 7.65
CA GLY A 13 -8.57 -17.85 8.30
C GLY A 13 -9.84 -17.89 7.45
N LEU A 14 -9.72 -17.66 6.14
CA LEU A 14 -10.85 -17.72 5.20
C LEU A 14 -11.43 -19.15 5.12
N LYS A 15 -10.59 -20.19 5.08
CA LYS A 15 -11.02 -21.59 5.16
C LYS A 15 -11.80 -21.88 6.42
N LEU A 16 -11.32 -21.41 7.57
CA LEU A 16 -12.00 -21.61 8.86
C LEU A 16 -13.39 -20.93 8.88
N ALA A 17 -13.51 -19.73 8.27
CA ALA A 17 -14.80 -19.05 8.16
C ALA A 17 -15.81 -19.87 7.33
N ALA A 18 -15.37 -20.42 6.18
CA ALA A 18 -16.20 -21.29 5.35
C ALA A 18 -16.60 -22.58 6.09
N GLN A 19 -15.64 -23.24 6.76
CA GLN A 19 -15.92 -24.47 7.54
C GLN A 19 -16.90 -24.28 8.68
N LYS A 20 -16.92 -23.08 9.29
CA LYS A 20 -17.92 -22.73 10.33
C LYS A 20 -19.30 -22.40 9.75
N GLY A 21 -19.47 -22.47 8.45
CA GLY A 21 -20.74 -22.20 7.78
C GLY A 21 -21.11 -20.72 7.71
N TYR A 22 -20.15 -19.79 7.88
CA TYR A 22 -20.43 -18.37 7.72
C TYR A 22 -20.69 -18.05 6.24
N HIS A 23 -21.76 -17.32 6.00
CA HIS A 23 -22.08 -16.79 4.69
C HIS A 23 -21.37 -15.46 4.48
N VAL A 24 -20.11 -15.52 4.03
CA VAL A 24 -19.26 -14.35 3.81
C VAL A 24 -19.75 -13.58 2.59
N LYS A 25 -20.12 -12.32 2.76
CA LYS A 25 -20.61 -11.43 1.70
C LYS A 25 -19.52 -10.55 1.11
N GLY A 26 -18.51 -10.22 1.90
CA GLY A 26 -17.39 -9.37 1.50
C GLY A 26 -16.21 -9.55 2.42
N ILE A 27 -15.03 -9.21 1.94
CA ILE A 27 -13.78 -9.25 2.68
C ILE A 27 -13.15 -7.87 2.61
N GLY A 28 -12.88 -7.26 3.76
CA GLY A 28 -12.06 -6.06 3.91
C GLY A 28 -10.72 -6.40 4.55
N ILE A 29 -9.69 -5.62 4.22
CA ILE A 29 -8.34 -5.79 4.78
C ILE A 29 -7.86 -4.46 5.30
N ASP A 30 -7.44 -4.41 6.55
CA ASP A 30 -6.72 -3.31 7.17
C ASP A 30 -5.37 -3.78 7.72
N THR A 31 -4.42 -2.89 7.77
CA THR A 31 -3.08 -3.14 8.31
C THR A 31 -2.49 -1.86 8.87
N TRP A 32 -1.28 -1.95 9.42
CA TRP A 32 -0.45 -0.78 9.74
C TRP A 32 -0.10 0.04 8.50
N GLY A 33 0.18 1.34 8.68
CA GLY A 33 0.52 2.27 7.63
C GLY A 33 1.96 2.19 7.12
N VAL A 34 2.28 3.02 6.18
CA VAL A 34 3.57 3.42 5.61
C VAL A 34 4.39 2.35 4.89
N ASP A 35 4.25 1.07 5.23
CA ASP A 35 4.96 -0.01 4.54
C ASP A 35 4.31 -0.36 3.20
N PHE A 36 5.14 -0.76 2.24
CA PHE A 36 4.71 -1.06 0.89
C PHE A 36 5.51 -2.20 0.26
N GLY A 37 4.93 -2.84 -0.72
CA GLY A 37 5.59 -3.74 -1.66
C GLY A 37 5.65 -3.14 -3.06
N LEU A 38 6.66 -3.52 -3.82
CA LEU A 38 6.81 -3.17 -5.24
C LEU A 38 6.54 -4.40 -6.09
N ILE A 39 5.70 -4.27 -7.12
CA ILE A 39 5.39 -5.34 -8.07
C ILE A 39 5.94 -4.99 -9.46
N ASP A 40 6.39 -6.02 -10.19
CA ASP A 40 6.86 -5.89 -11.57
C ASP A 40 5.71 -5.84 -12.59
N LYS A 41 6.05 -5.73 -13.88
CA LYS A 41 5.09 -5.75 -15.01
C LYS A 41 4.30 -7.06 -15.12
N LYS A 42 4.79 -8.15 -14.52
CA LYS A 42 4.11 -9.45 -14.51
C LYS A 42 3.28 -9.66 -13.25
N GLY A 43 3.29 -8.68 -12.34
CA GLY A 43 2.57 -8.73 -11.08
C GLY A 43 3.29 -9.49 -9.97
N ASN A 44 4.57 -9.81 -10.14
CA ASN A 44 5.36 -10.46 -9.10
C ASN A 44 5.87 -9.44 -8.09
N LEU A 45 5.86 -9.79 -6.81
CA LEU A 45 6.50 -9.00 -5.76
C LEU A 45 8.03 -9.05 -5.94
N LEU A 46 8.68 -7.89 -5.99
CA LEU A 46 10.12 -7.74 -6.22
C LEU A 46 10.99 -7.98 -4.98
N GLY A 47 10.39 -8.28 -3.87
CA GLY A 47 11.06 -8.55 -2.59
C GLY A 47 10.11 -8.36 -1.43
N ASN A 48 10.49 -8.84 -0.25
CA ASN A 48 9.67 -8.58 0.93
C ASN A 48 9.67 -7.08 1.29
N PRO A 49 8.51 -6.50 1.67
CA PRO A 49 8.46 -5.16 2.24
C PRO A 49 9.47 -4.96 3.37
N VAL A 50 10.14 -3.83 3.36
CA VAL A 50 11.06 -3.43 4.43
C VAL A 50 10.25 -2.78 5.53
N CYS A 51 10.51 -3.13 6.79
CA CYS A 51 9.83 -2.56 7.94
C CYS A 51 10.13 -1.06 8.05
N TYR A 52 9.13 -0.25 8.34
CA TYR A 52 9.27 1.21 8.53
C TYR A 52 10.23 1.62 9.67
N ARG A 53 10.59 0.68 10.54
CA ARG A 53 11.59 0.89 11.61
C ARG A 53 13.03 0.65 11.15
N ASP A 54 13.23 0.39 9.86
CA ASP A 54 14.57 0.25 9.28
C ASP A 54 15.31 1.59 9.29
N ALA A 55 16.59 1.56 9.59
CA ALA A 55 17.43 2.77 9.69
C ALA A 55 17.69 3.47 8.34
N ARG A 56 17.22 2.90 7.21
CA ARG A 56 17.41 3.50 5.86
C ARG A 56 16.85 4.91 5.72
N THR A 57 15.91 5.30 6.58
CA THR A 57 15.28 6.62 6.57
C THR A 57 15.95 7.63 7.49
N ASP A 58 17.01 7.25 8.21
CA ASP A 58 17.72 8.15 9.10
C ASP A 58 18.28 9.35 8.32
N GLY A 59 17.95 10.56 8.77
CA GLY A 59 18.35 11.82 8.13
C GLY A 59 17.65 12.12 6.79
N MET A 60 16.74 11.28 6.32
CA MET A 60 16.02 11.55 5.06
C MET A 60 15.05 12.75 5.16
N PRO A 61 14.33 12.99 6.26
CA PRO A 61 13.52 14.21 6.37
C PRO A 61 14.33 15.49 6.15
N ASP A 62 15.51 15.60 6.74
CA ASP A 62 16.36 16.78 6.59
C ASP A 62 16.77 17.00 5.12
N LYS A 63 17.10 15.92 4.40
CA LYS A 63 17.46 15.98 2.98
C LYS A 63 16.27 16.36 2.10
N VAL A 64 15.10 15.80 2.36
CA VAL A 64 13.86 16.10 1.62
C VAL A 64 13.48 17.57 1.80
N PHE A 65 13.54 18.09 3.03
CA PHE A 65 13.18 19.48 3.31
C PHE A 65 14.26 20.53 2.97
N GLN A 66 15.41 20.10 2.46
CA GLN A 66 16.30 20.98 1.69
C GLN A 66 15.80 21.24 0.26
N ILE A 67 14.93 20.37 -0.25
CA ILE A 67 14.36 20.44 -1.60
C ILE A 67 12.93 20.97 -1.54
N LEU A 68 12.11 20.45 -0.64
CA LEU A 68 10.72 20.83 -0.43
C LEU A 68 10.59 21.89 0.67
N ASP A 69 9.71 22.85 0.45
CA ASP A 69 9.27 23.75 1.52
C ASP A 69 8.37 22.98 2.51
N ALA A 70 8.84 22.80 3.75
CA ALA A 70 8.15 22.00 4.76
C ALA A 70 6.74 22.50 5.08
N GLN A 71 6.54 23.82 5.10
CA GLN A 71 5.23 24.42 5.41
C GLN A 71 4.23 24.18 4.28
N LYS A 72 4.67 24.37 3.03
CA LYS A 72 3.82 24.07 1.86
C LYS A 72 3.52 22.58 1.76
N HIS A 73 4.50 21.74 2.03
CA HIS A 73 4.32 20.29 2.03
C HIS A 73 3.28 19.87 3.08
N TYR A 74 3.41 20.35 4.31
CA TYR A 74 2.42 20.09 5.35
C TYR A 74 1.02 20.62 4.98
N ALA A 75 0.93 21.82 4.40
CA ALA A 75 -0.34 22.38 3.95
C ALA A 75 -1.00 21.52 2.84
N CYS A 76 -0.20 20.85 1.99
CA CYS A 76 -0.68 19.95 0.95
C CYS A 76 -1.15 18.61 1.54
N THR A 77 -0.35 18.00 2.41
CA THR A 77 -0.56 16.63 2.87
C THR A 77 -1.42 16.52 4.13
N GLY A 78 -1.32 17.51 5.03
CA GLY A 78 -1.98 17.48 6.34
C GLY A 78 -1.45 16.44 7.31
N ILE A 79 -0.33 15.79 6.99
CA ILE A 79 0.23 14.66 7.75
C ILE A 79 1.43 15.11 8.59
N GLN A 80 1.52 14.56 9.80
CA GLN A 80 2.70 14.74 10.65
C GLN A 80 3.94 14.13 9.97
N VAL A 81 5.00 14.93 9.89
CA VAL A 81 6.30 14.46 9.38
C VAL A 81 6.91 13.46 10.37
N MET A 82 7.12 12.25 9.91
CA MET A 82 7.80 11.19 10.64
C MET A 82 8.78 10.45 9.71
N PRO A 83 10.00 10.15 10.15
CA PRO A 83 10.99 9.46 9.31
C PRO A 83 10.50 8.14 8.71
N ILE A 84 9.50 7.52 9.34
CA ILE A 84 8.90 6.25 8.92
C ILE A 84 8.00 6.36 7.69
N ASN A 85 7.54 7.57 7.32
CA ASN A 85 6.57 7.75 6.25
C ASN A 85 7.15 7.29 4.89
N THR A 86 6.28 6.82 4.03
CA THR A 86 6.64 6.19 2.75
C THR A 86 7.49 7.09 1.86
N LEU A 87 7.22 8.40 1.88
CA LEU A 87 7.99 9.40 1.16
C LEU A 87 9.49 9.26 1.45
N PHE A 88 9.88 9.19 2.73
CA PHE A 88 11.29 9.10 3.13
C PHE A 88 11.89 7.74 2.80
N GLN A 89 11.10 6.67 2.86
CA GLN A 89 11.52 5.34 2.45
C GLN A 89 11.85 5.29 0.95
N LEU A 90 10.96 5.82 0.10
CA LEU A 90 11.18 5.91 -1.36
C LEU A 90 12.34 6.84 -1.70
N TYR A 91 12.43 7.98 -1.03
CA TYR A 91 13.54 8.91 -1.25
C TYR A 91 14.90 8.29 -0.88
N SER A 92 14.94 7.50 0.20
CA SER A 92 16.14 6.72 0.56
C SER A 92 16.52 5.72 -0.53
N MET A 93 15.55 4.98 -1.07
CA MET A 93 15.79 4.05 -2.18
C MET A 93 16.34 4.77 -3.41
N GLN A 94 15.79 5.94 -3.74
CA GLN A 94 16.26 6.74 -4.87
C GLN A 94 17.68 7.25 -4.64
N GLN A 95 18.01 7.79 -3.47
CA GLN A 95 19.36 8.26 -3.14
C GLN A 95 20.40 7.13 -3.23
N ASN A 96 20.00 5.90 -2.92
CA ASN A 96 20.84 4.72 -3.02
C ASN A 96 20.83 4.06 -4.42
N GLN A 97 20.15 4.66 -5.39
CA GLN A 97 20.01 4.13 -6.75
C GLN A 97 19.50 2.67 -6.74
N ASP A 98 18.50 2.41 -5.90
CA ASP A 98 17.94 1.06 -5.74
C ASP A 98 17.28 0.61 -7.06
N VAL A 99 17.81 -0.43 -7.64
CA VAL A 99 17.34 -1.00 -8.92
C VAL A 99 15.86 -1.43 -8.87
N LEU A 100 15.31 -1.68 -7.69
CA LEU A 100 13.91 -2.03 -7.56
C LEU A 100 12.98 -0.91 -8.02
N LEU A 101 13.37 0.37 -7.89
CA LEU A 101 12.59 1.50 -8.40
C LEU A 101 12.53 1.53 -9.93
N GLU A 102 13.56 1.02 -10.61
CA GLU A 102 13.61 0.99 -12.08
C GLU A 102 12.75 -0.13 -12.66
N VAL A 103 12.73 -1.30 -12.01
CA VAL A 103 12.03 -2.49 -12.51
C VAL A 103 10.60 -2.62 -11.99
N ALA A 104 10.26 -1.89 -10.94
CA ALA A 104 8.91 -1.87 -10.39
C ALA A 104 7.90 -1.24 -11.36
N GLN A 105 6.68 -1.76 -11.36
CA GLN A 105 5.55 -1.22 -12.13
C GLN A 105 4.54 -0.50 -11.24
N ARG A 106 4.36 -0.95 -10.00
CA ARG A 106 3.41 -0.38 -9.03
C ARG A 106 3.95 -0.48 -7.62
N LEU A 107 3.59 0.50 -6.82
CA LEU A 107 3.68 0.49 -5.37
C LEU A 107 2.32 0.13 -4.80
N LEU A 108 2.28 -0.85 -3.89
CA LEU A 108 1.08 -1.24 -3.16
C LEU A 108 1.36 -1.21 -1.67
N PHE A 109 0.56 -0.46 -0.90
CA PHE A 109 0.63 -0.53 0.56
C PHE A 109 0.24 -1.92 1.06
N MET A 110 0.54 -2.24 2.29
CA MET A 110 0.34 -3.59 2.81
C MET A 110 -1.08 -4.13 2.60
N PRO A 111 -2.18 -3.39 2.91
CA PRO A 111 -3.53 -3.91 2.68
C PRO A 111 -3.87 -3.99 1.20
N ASP A 112 -3.31 -3.09 0.37
CA ASP A 112 -3.49 -3.11 -1.08
C ASP A 112 -2.77 -4.32 -1.72
N LEU A 113 -1.57 -4.64 -1.23
CA LEU A 113 -0.82 -5.81 -1.68
C LEU A 113 -1.55 -7.13 -1.38
N PHE A 114 -2.12 -7.27 -0.18
CA PHE A 114 -2.92 -8.44 0.14
C PHE A 114 -4.22 -8.49 -0.67
N SER A 115 -4.89 -7.36 -0.85
CA SER A 115 -6.05 -7.26 -1.72
C SER A 115 -5.71 -7.63 -3.18
N TYR A 116 -4.57 -7.18 -3.68
CA TYR A 116 -4.04 -7.56 -4.98
C TYR A 116 -3.82 -9.07 -5.10
N TYR A 117 -3.27 -9.72 -4.09
CA TYR A 117 -3.12 -11.17 -4.11
C TYR A 117 -4.46 -11.90 -4.17
N LEU A 118 -5.48 -11.38 -3.50
CA LEU A 118 -6.82 -11.96 -3.52
C LEU A 118 -7.56 -11.73 -4.85
N THR A 119 -7.35 -10.58 -5.51
CA THR A 119 -8.17 -10.16 -6.67
C THR A 119 -7.42 -10.09 -7.99
N GLY A 120 -6.12 -9.80 -7.94
CA GLY A 120 -5.32 -9.42 -9.11
C GLY A 120 -5.45 -7.94 -9.52
N VAL A 121 -6.23 -7.13 -8.79
CA VAL A 121 -6.44 -5.70 -9.09
C VAL A 121 -5.47 -4.84 -8.28
N ALA A 122 -4.65 -4.05 -8.98
CA ALA A 122 -3.61 -3.20 -8.38
C ALA A 122 -4.09 -1.74 -8.30
N ASN A 123 -4.64 -1.34 -7.17
CA ASN A 123 -5.00 0.03 -6.82
C ASN A 123 -4.61 0.34 -5.37
N ASN A 124 -4.64 1.61 -4.99
CA ASN A 124 -4.30 2.06 -3.64
C ASN A 124 -5.55 2.65 -2.96
N GLU A 125 -5.83 2.24 -1.73
CA GLU A 125 -6.93 2.83 -0.98
C GLU A 125 -6.47 4.13 -0.32
N TYR A 126 -7.35 5.13 -0.35
CA TYR A 126 -7.07 6.52 0.07
C TYR A 126 -6.56 6.64 1.51
N CYS A 127 -7.20 5.96 2.46
CA CYS A 127 -6.88 6.08 3.88
C CYS A 127 -5.46 5.59 4.19
N ILE A 128 -5.08 4.40 3.69
CA ILE A 128 -3.71 3.90 3.85
C ILE A 128 -2.71 4.73 3.07
N ALA A 129 -3.05 5.18 1.86
CA ALA A 129 -2.18 6.00 1.04
C ALA A 129 -1.90 7.37 1.69
N SER A 130 -2.85 7.90 2.49
CA SER A 130 -2.64 9.17 3.21
C SER A 130 -1.47 9.12 4.20
N THR A 131 -1.13 7.94 4.73
CA THR A 131 0.00 7.76 5.66
C THR A 131 1.36 7.98 5.01
N SER A 132 1.39 8.05 3.69
CA SER A 132 2.64 8.09 2.91
C SER A 132 3.36 9.44 2.88
N GLU A 133 2.68 10.54 3.21
CA GLU A 133 3.11 11.93 2.92
C GLU A 133 3.24 12.23 1.41
N LEU A 134 2.58 11.43 0.56
CA LEU A 134 2.62 11.59 -0.91
C LEU A 134 1.24 11.92 -1.50
N LEU A 135 0.20 12.10 -0.67
CA LEU A 135 -1.12 12.55 -1.11
C LEU A 135 -1.28 14.07 -0.96
N ASP A 136 -1.98 14.67 -1.91
CA ASP A 136 -2.61 15.97 -1.78
C ASP A 136 -4.00 15.79 -1.14
N ALA A 137 -4.16 16.23 0.10
CA ALA A 137 -5.40 16.08 0.86
C ALA A 137 -6.58 16.89 0.25
N HIS A 138 -6.29 17.97 -0.50
CA HIS A 138 -7.30 18.79 -1.15
C HIS A 138 -7.82 18.11 -2.43
N GLN A 139 -6.91 17.55 -3.23
CA GLN A 139 -7.25 16.85 -4.46
C GLN A 139 -7.71 15.41 -4.23
N ARG A 140 -7.45 14.86 -3.03
CA ARG A 140 -7.66 13.46 -2.67
C ARG A 140 -7.00 12.49 -3.65
N ASN A 141 -5.81 12.84 -4.09
CA ASN A 141 -5.02 12.08 -5.04
C ASN A 141 -3.52 12.25 -4.75
N TRP A 142 -2.67 11.57 -5.50
CA TRP A 142 -1.24 11.71 -5.38
C TRP A 142 -0.78 13.15 -5.59
N SER A 143 0.12 13.64 -4.73
CA SER A 143 0.82 14.91 -4.90
C SER A 143 1.89 14.77 -5.96
N MET A 144 1.49 14.87 -7.25
CA MET A 144 2.40 14.68 -8.37
C MET A 144 3.54 15.72 -8.37
N ASP A 145 3.29 16.91 -7.85
CA ASP A 145 4.34 17.94 -7.72
C ASP A 145 5.42 17.50 -6.73
N THR A 146 5.05 16.95 -5.58
CA THR A 146 6.01 16.38 -4.62
C THR A 146 6.80 15.22 -5.24
N ILE A 147 6.10 14.30 -5.89
CA ILE A 147 6.68 13.11 -6.53
C ILE A 147 7.72 13.53 -7.57
N ARG A 148 7.39 14.47 -8.46
CA ARG A 148 8.27 14.99 -9.50
C ARG A 148 9.45 15.79 -8.94
N THR A 149 9.19 16.64 -7.95
CA THR A 149 10.23 17.47 -7.34
C THR A 149 11.30 16.62 -6.67
N LEU A 150 10.92 15.50 -6.08
CA LEU A 150 11.84 14.53 -5.49
C LEU A 150 12.40 13.53 -6.52
N GLY A 151 11.97 13.58 -7.78
CA GLY A 151 12.40 12.68 -8.86
C GLY A 151 11.96 11.23 -8.65
N LEU A 152 10.89 10.99 -7.89
CA LEU A 152 10.35 9.65 -7.70
C LEU A 152 9.67 9.16 -8.98
N PRO A 153 9.73 7.84 -9.30
CA PRO A 153 9.14 7.31 -10.53
C PRO A 153 7.60 7.42 -10.53
N GLU A 154 7.03 8.32 -11.35
CA GLU A 154 5.60 8.61 -11.37
C GLU A 154 4.73 7.37 -11.65
N HIS A 155 5.22 6.44 -12.46
CA HIS A 155 4.47 5.23 -12.85
C HIS A 155 4.21 4.25 -11.70
N LEU A 156 4.89 4.40 -10.56
CA LEU A 156 4.64 3.58 -9.38
C LEU A 156 3.28 3.89 -8.73
N PHE A 157 2.80 5.11 -8.89
CA PHE A 157 1.62 5.64 -8.23
C PHE A 157 0.38 5.36 -9.07
N GLY A 158 -0.38 4.33 -8.66
CA GLY A 158 -1.57 3.86 -9.36
C GLY A 158 -2.83 4.66 -9.00
N GLU A 159 -3.98 4.13 -9.41
CA GLU A 159 -5.29 4.69 -9.10
C GLU A 159 -5.52 4.73 -7.59
N ILE A 160 -6.06 5.84 -7.08
CA ILE A 160 -6.58 5.97 -5.72
C ILE A 160 -8.07 5.65 -5.71
N ILE A 161 -8.47 4.72 -4.85
CA ILE A 161 -9.87 4.38 -4.61
C ILE A 161 -10.28 4.77 -3.18
N LEU A 162 -11.58 4.99 -2.99
CA LEU A 162 -12.14 5.37 -1.69
C LEU A 162 -12.62 4.15 -0.90
N PRO A 163 -12.69 4.22 0.44
CA PRO A 163 -13.39 3.22 1.26
C PRO A 163 -14.81 2.98 0.76
N GLY A 164 -15.25 1.72 0.79
CA GLY A 164 -16.54 1.28 0.26
C GLY A 164 -16.50 0.83 -1.21
N THR A 165 -15.39 1.07 -1.92
CA THR A 165 -15.24 0.61 -3.31
C THR A 165 -15.01 -0.91 -3.35
N VAL A 166 -15.73 -1.61 -4.23
CA VAL A 166 -15.43 -3.01 -4.56
C VAL A 166 -14.19 -3.04 -5.44
N ARG A 167 -13.11 -3.63 -4.91
CA ARG A 167 -11.82 -3.75 -5.64
C ARG A 167 -11.85 -4.80 -6.75
N GLY A 168 -12.70 -5.80 -6.58
CA GLY A 168 -12.84 -6.98 -7.43
C GLY A 168 -13.38 -8.15 -6.62
N THR A 169 -13.45 -9.32 -7.25
CA THR A 169 -13.86 -10.55 -6.60
C THR A 169 -12.65 -11.42 -6.24
N LEU A 170 -12.84 -12.27 -5.25
CA LEU A 170 -11.85 -13.29 -4.89
C LEU A 170 -11.50 -14.13 -6.12
N LYS A 171 -10.22 -14.32 -6.40
CA LYS A 171 -9.76 -15.18 -7.49
C LYS A 171 -10.37 -16.57 -7.37
N GLU A 172 -10.79 -17.16 -8.48
CA GLU A 172 -11.44 -18.47 -8.52
C GLU A 172 -10.62 -19.55 -7.79
N GLU A 173 -9.31 -19.58 -8.02
CA GLU A 173 -8.39 -20.52 -7.38
C GLU A 173 -8.42 -20.40 -5.84
N ILE A 174 -8.48 -19.18 -5.31
CA ILE A 174 -8.54 -18.92 -3.86
C ILE A 174 -9.94 -19.22 -3.33
N GLY A 175 -10.99 -18.86 -4.08
CA GLY A 175 -12.37 -19.17 -3.75
C GLY A 175 -12.61 -20.68 -3.63
N CYS A 176 -12.06 -21.47 -4.56
CA CYS A 176 -12.09 -22.93 -4.50
C CYS A 176 -11.26 -23.48 -3.35
N GLU A 177 -10.02 -22.96 -3.17
CA GLU A 177 -9.13 -23.41 -2.09
C GLU A 177 -9.71 -23.16 -0.71
N THR A 178 -10.36 -22.03 -0.50
CA THR A 178 -10.93 -21.63 0.81
C THR A 178 -12.34 -22.15 1.04
N GLY A 179 -13.05 -22.55 -0.01
CA GLY A 179 -14.44 -22.97 0.05
C GLY A 179 -15.44 -21.82 0.12
N LEU A 180 -14.99 -20.56 -0.08
CA LEU A 180 -15.87 -19.38 -0.05
C LEU A 180 -16.55 -19.10 -1.40
N GLY A 181 -16.00 -19.63 -2.52
CA GLY A 181 -16.48 -19.31 -3.86
C GLY A 181 -16.22 -17.83 -4.24
N THR A 182 -17.21 -17.22 -4.89
CA THR A 182 -17.12 -15.81 -5.31
C THR A 182 -17.53 -14.88 -4.16
N VAL A 183 -16.60 -14.04 -3.71
CA VAL A 183 -16.81 -13.05 -2.65
C VAL A 183 -16.17 -11.73 -3.07
N ASP A 184 -16.82 -10.60 -2.80
CA ASP A 184 -16.27 -9.28 -3.11
C ASP A 184 -15.16 -8.90 -2.13
N ILE A 185 -14.09 -8.31 -2.66
CA ILE A 185 -13.04 -7.67 -1.86
C ILE A 185 -13.32 -6.18 -1.86
N ILE A 186 -13.57 -5.64 -0.68
CA ILE A 186 -14.05 -4.28 -0.49
C ILE A 186 -12.94 -3.45 0.16
N ALA A 187 -12.63 -2.29 -0.41
CA ALA A 187 -11.78 -1.33 0.25
C ALA A 187 -12.47 -0.81 1.52
N VAL A 188 -11.83 -1.00 2.65
CA VAL A 188 -12.23 -0.39 3.94
C VAL A 188 -11.35 0.83 4.20
N GLY A 189 -11.54 1.55 5.29
CA GLY A 189 -10.52 2.49 5.75
C GLY A 189 -9.31 1.68 6.18
N SER A 190 -8.41 1.37 5.25
CA SER A 190 -7.47 0.25 5.37
C SER A 190 -6.23 0.51 6.23
N HIS A 191 -6.12 1.69 6.85
CA HIS A 191 -5.19 1.95 7.94
C HIS A 191 -5.84 1.53 9.27
N ASP A 192 -5.19 0.65 10.05
CA ASP A 192 -5.71 0.08 11.30
C ASP A 192 -6.26 1.14 12.28
N THR A 193 -5.59 2.28 12.39
CA THR A 193 -6.06 3.42 13.21
C THR A 193 -7.41 3.99 12.71
N ALA A 194 -7.70 3.92 11.43
CA ALA A 194 -8.96 4.40 10.85
C ALA A 194 -10.05 3.32 10.84
N SER A 195 -9.66 2.05 10.91
CA SER A 195 -10.56 0.90 10.98
C SER A 195 -11.04 0.60 12.40
N ALA A 196 -10.38 1.14 13.44
CA ALA A 196 -10.65 0.89 14.85
C ALA A 196 -11.98 1.50 15.36
#